data_2079422e0148a8765cc6b03cd3d872c5
#
_entry.id   2079422e0148a8765cc6b03cd3d872c5
#
_cell.length_a   1.000
_cell.length_b   1.000
_cell.length_c   1.000
_cell.angle_alpha   90.00
_cell.angle_beta   90.00
_cell.angle_gamma   90.00
#
_symmetry.space_group_name_H-M   'P 1'
#
loop_
_entity.id
_entity.type
_entity.pdbx_description
1 polymer ?
#
loop_
_entity_poly.entity_id
_entity_poly.type
_entity_poly.pdbx_seq_one_letter_code
_entity_poly.pdbx_strand_id
1 'polypeptide(L)'
;MIRKHYSEVERMESKKEGFKGFFARYLWCKDDGCPNFAMRMMEIEPGGHTSYHSHLEEHQFYFVEGEPAYVDAKGNETKLNVGDTVYVASDEPHQIKNVGKDVMRMICMIPILAGGDGKNPAPRSDDGSGVTKAKSSCSC
;
A
#
# COMPACT_ATOMS: atom_id res chain seq x y z
N MET A 1 -4.64 -25.56 3.03
CA MET A 1 -3.74 -24.58 2.41
C MET A 1 -4.36 -24.11 1.10
N ILE A 2 -4.41 -22.81 0.87
CA ILE A 2 -4.87 -22.21 -0.40
C ILE A 2 -3.66 -21.52 -1.03
N ARG A 3 -3.50 -21.65 -2.36
CA ARG A 3 -2.36 -21.12 -3.10
C ARG A 3 -2.83 -20.40 -4.35
N LYS A 4 -2.23 -19.24 -4.63
CA LYS A 4 -2.36 -18.50 -5.89
C LYS A 4 -0.96 -18.10 -6.36
N HIS A 5 -0.71 -18.09 -7.67
CA HIS A 5 0.43 -17.37 -8.21
C HIS A 5 -0.01 -15.94 -8.54
N TYR A 6 0.83 -14.94 -8.25
CA TYR A 6 0.42 -13.53 -8.41
C TYR A 6 -0.03 -13.17 -9.83
N SER A 7 0.58 -13.82 -10.85
CA SER A 7 0.25 -13.55 -12.25
C SER A 7 -1.14 -14.05 -12.67
N GLU A 8 -1.74 -14.96 -11.89
CA GLU A 8 -3.10 -15.48 -12.11
C GLU A 8 -4.17 -14.54 -11.53
N VAL A 9 -3.76 -13.60 -10.68
CA VAL A 9 -4.68 -12.62 -10.08
C VAL A 9 -4.81 -11.43 -11.01
N GLU A 10 -6.05 -10.99 -11.25
CA GLU A 10 -6.36 -9.87 -12.13
C GLU A 10 -5.53 -8.62 -11.79
N ARG A 11 -4.96 -8.02 -12.83
CA ARG A 11 -4.22 -6.76 -12.75
C ARG A 11 -5.17 -5.60 -12.97
N MET A 12 -5.51 -4.87 -11.91
CA MET A 12 -6.52 -3.81 -11.92
C MET A 12 -5.87 -2.44 -11.90
N GLU A 13 -6.14 -1.62 -12.93
CA GLU A 13 -5.67 -0.23 -12.96
C GLU A 13 -6.46 0.64 -11.98
N SER A 14 -5.76 1.46 -11.21
CA SER A 14 -6.40 2.52 -10.44
C SER A 14 -6.55 3.77 -11.29
N LYS A 15 -7.80 4.18 -11.50
CA LYS A 15 -8.17 5.43 -12.19
C LYS A 15 -8.51 6.56 -11.22
N LYS A 16 -8.20 6.39 -9.94
CA LYS A 16 -8.42 7.42 -8.93
C LYS A 16 -7.54 8.64 -9.19
N GLU A 17 -8.03 9.82 -8.83
CA GLU A 17 -7.27 11.07 -8.95
C GLU A 17 -5.92 10.96 -8.24
N GLY A 18 -4.87 11.46 -8.89
CA GLY A 18 -3.50 11.44 -8.38
C GLY A 18 -2.73 10.14 -8.61
N PHE A 19 -3.39 9.06 -9.09
CA PHE A 19 -2.72 7.83 -9.52
C PHE A 19 -2.41 7.87 -11.00
N LYS A 20 -1.23 7.38 -11.38
CA LYS A 20 -0.80 7.28 -12.77
C LYS A 20 -0.02 5.99 -12.99
N GLY A 21 -0.40 5.22 -14.01
CA GLY A 21 0.28 3.97 -14.34
C GLY A 21 0.37 2.99 -13.17
N PHE A 22 -0.62 3.01 -12.29
CA PHE A 22 -0.67 2.22 -11.07
C PHE A 22 -1.68 1.09 -11.20
N PHE A 23 -1.24 -0.12 -10.90
CA PHE A 23 -2.04 -1.34 -10.94
C PHE A 23 -1.92 -2.11 -9.63
N ALA A 24 -2.99 -2.77 -9.24
CA ALA A 24 -3.03 -3.63 -8.07
C ALA A 24 -3.50 -5.03 -8.44
N ARG A 25 -2.87 -6.04 -7.85
CA ARG A 25 -3.36 -7.41 -7.79
C ARG A 25 -3.68 -7.73 -6.34
N TYR A 26 -4.95 -7.92 -6.04
CA TYR A 26 -5.42 -8.23 -4.68
C TYR A 26 -5.23 -9.72 -4.40
N LEU A 27 -4.05 -10.08 -3.86
CA LEU A 27 -3.67 -11.48 -3.67
C LEU A 27 -4.53 -12.14 -2.60
N TRP A 28 -4.68 -11.48 -1.47
CA TRP A 28 -5.49 -11.94 -0.35
C TRP A 28 -6.21 -10.76 0.29
N CYS A 29 -7.51 -10.86 0.42
CA CYS A 29 -8.34 -9.81 1.01
C CYS A 29 -9.58 -10.41 1.69
N LYS A 30 -10.48 -9.57 2.15
CA LYS A 30 -11.71 -10.00 2.84
C LYS A 30 -12.55 -10.95 1.99
N ASP A 31 -12.65 -10.71 0.69
CA ASP A 31 -13.42 -11.57 -0.23
C ASP A 31 -12.86 -13.00 -0.32
N ASP A 32 -11.59 -13.19 -0.01
CA ASP A 32 -10.95 -14.51 0.07
C ASP A 32 -11.12 -15.18 1.45
N GLY A 33 -11.81 -14.51 2.39
CA GLY A 33 -12.02 -14.98 3.76
C GLY A 33 -10.90 -14.59 4.73
N CYS A 34 -10.02 -13.65 4.36
CA CYS A 34 -8.97 -13.19 5.26
C CYS A 34 -9.55 -12.21 6.30
N PRO A 35 -9.43 -12.49 7.62
CA PRO A 35 -10.09 -11.66 8.63
C PRO A 35 -9.26 -10.44 9.08
N ASN A 36 -7.92 -10.49 8.99
CA ASN A 36 -7.05 -9.53 9.66
C ASN A 36 -6.16 -8.73 8.72
N PHE A 37 -5.60 -9.37 7.68
CA PHE A 37 -4.62 -8.74 6.79
C PHE A 37 -5.02 -8.91 5.33
N ALA A 38 -4.71 -7.90 4.53
CA ALA A 38 -4.73 -8.00 3.08
C ALA A 38 -3.31 -7.94 2.52
N MET A 39 -3.04 -8.75 1.51
CA MET A 39 -1.78 -8.76 0.76
C MET A 39 -2.07 -8.38 -0.68
N ARG A 40 -1.32 -7.39 -1.18
CA ARG A 40 -1.48 -6.86 -2.52
C ARG A 40 -0.13 -6.83 -3.23
N MET A 41 -0.09 -7.20 -4.51
CA MET A 41 1.03 -6.90 -5.40
C MET A 41 0.70 -5.61 -6.13
N MET A 42 1.47 -4.57 -5.90
CA MET A 42 1.36 -3.29 -6.59
C MET A 42 2.38 -3.23 -7.71
N GLU A 43 1.94 -2.75 -8.86
CA GLU A 43 2.76 -2.58 -10.05
C GLU A 43 2.63 -1.14 -10.54
N ILE A 44 3.76 -0.47 -10.76
CA ILE A 44 3.77 0.91 -11.26
C ILE A 44 4.61 0.97 -12.53
N GLU A 45 4.00 1.45 -13.61
CA GLU A 45 4.66 1.65 -14.90
C GLU A 45 5.73 2.75 -14.79
N PRO A 46 6.72 2.81 -15.71
CA PRO A 46 7.71 3.89 -15.74
C PRO A 46 7.05 5.27 -15.77
N GLY A 47 7.50 6.17 -14.89
CA GLY A 47 6.92 7.51 -14.72
C GLY A 47 5.59 7.54 -13.96
N GLY A 48 5.10 6.38 -13.53
CA GLY A 48 3.88 6.26 -12.74
C GLY A 48 4.10 6.52 -11.24
N HIS A 49 3.00 6.69 -10.55
CA HIS A 49 3.03 6.98 -9.11
C HIS A 49 1.65 6.75 -8.46
N THR A 50 1.63 6.60 -7.15
CA THR A 50 0.40 6.73 -6.35
C THR A 50 0.04 8.19 -6.16
N SER A 51 -1.18 8.49 -5.69
CA SER A 51 -1.45 9.82 -5.14
C SER A 51 -0.59 10.07 -3.89
N TYR A 52 -0.34 11.33 -3.56
CA TYR A 52 0.18 11.73 -2.26
C TYR A 52 -1.02 11.82 -1.31
N HIS A 53 -1.15 10.88 -0.40
CA HIS A 53 -2.34 10.70 0.43
C HIS A 53 -2.02 10.11 1.80
N SER A 54 -3.03 10.13 2.67
CA SER A 54 -3.02 9.41 3.96
C SER A 54 -4.35 8.67 4.16
N HIS A 55 -4.32 7.63 4.95
CA HIS A 55 -5.50 6.84 5.33
C HIS A 55 -5.26 6.12 6.66
N LEU A 56 -6.34 5.54 7.22
CA LEU A 56 -6.29 4.89 8.54
C LEU A 56 -5.40 3.65 8.58
N GLU A 57 -5.37 2.87 7.48
CA GLU A 57 -4.55 1.68 7.41
C GLU A 57 -3.07 2.04 7.42
N GLU A 58 -2.30 1.38 8.28
CA GLU A 58 -0.85 1.36 8.16
C GLU A 58 -0.43 0.51 6.97
N HIS A 59 0.76 0.75 6.43
CA HIS A 59 1.34 -0.07 5.37
C HIS A 59 2.64 -0.71 5.82
N GLN A 60 2.86 -1.92 5.30
CA GLN A 60 4.19 -2.52 5.24
C GLN A 60 4.47 -2.84 3.79
N PHE A 61 5.51 -2.23 3.23
CA PHE A 61 5.95 -2.46 1.86
C PHE A 61 7.22 -3.29 1.82
N TYR A 62 7.31 -4.17 0.85
CA TYR A 62 8.53 -4.86 0.43
C TYR A 62 8.72 -4.65 -1.06
N PHE A 63 9.82 -4.01 -1.46
CA PHE A 63 10.11 -3.72 -2.87
C PHE A 63 10.79 -4.91 -3.53
N VAL A 64 10.15 -5.45 -4.56
CA VAL A 64 10.53 -6.73 -5.19
C VAL A 64 11.30 -6.52 -6.48
N GLU A 65 10.98 -5.46 -7.24
CA GLU A 65 11.50 -5.23 -8.59
C GLU A 65 11.45 -3.75 -8.95
N GLY A 66 12.42 -3.30 -9.75
CA GLY A 66 12.44 -1.95 -10.33
C GLY A 66 13.18 -0.92 -9.48
N GLU A 67 12.90 0.34 -9.74
CA GLU A 67 13.56 1.49 -9.09
C GLU A 67 12.52 2.37 -8.39
N PRO A 68 12.16 2.04 -7.14
CA PRO A 68 11.18 2.80 -6.39
C PRO A 68 11.77 4.09 -5.78
N ALA A 69 10.90 5.09 -5.60
CA ALA A 69 11.15 6.23 -4.73
C ALA A 69 9.95 6.43 -3.80
N TYR A 70 10.23 6.86 -2.59
CA TYR A 70 9.25 7.14 -1.55
C TYR A 70 9.25 8.62 -1.20
N VAL A 71 8.06 9.21 -1.14
CA VAL A 71 7.86 10.58 -0.66
C VAL A 71 7.25 10.54 0.73
N ASP A 72 7.94 11.10 1.70
CA ASP A 72 7.54 11.11 3.11
C ASP A 72 6.54 12.20 3.47
N ALA A 73 6.12 12.23 4.74
CA ALA A 73 5.16 13.21 5.27
C ALA A 73 5.65 14.67 5.22
N LYS A 74 6.96 14.88 5.01
CA LYS A 74 7.55 16.21 4.84
C LYS A 74 7.74 16.59 3.37
N GLY A 75 7.38 15.70 2.45
CA GLY A 75 7.57 15.88 1.02
C GLY A 75 8.97 15.54 0.53
N ASN A 76 9.82 14.93 1.35
CA ASN A 76 11.16 14.52 0.93
C ASN A 76 11.07 13.23 0.13
N GLU A 77 11.73 13.20 -1.04
CA GLU A 77 11.83 12.02 -1.89
C GLU A 77 13.11 11.26 -1.61
N THR A 78 13.00 9.97 -1.34
CA THR A 78 14.11 9.06 -1.11
C THR A 78 14.06 7.93 -2.12
N LYS A 79 15.14 7.71 -2.87
CA LYS A 79 15.27 6.56 -3.76
C LYS A 79 15.52 5.31 -2.92
N LEU A 80 14.78 4.25 -3.23
CA LEU A 80 14.86 2.95 -2.56
C LEU A 80 15.48 1.91 -3.49
N ASN A 81 15.84 0.77 -2.92
CA ASN A 81 16.38 -0.38 -3.64
C ASN A 81 15.46 -1.60 -3.51
N VAL A 82 15.57 -2.52 -4.45
CA VAL A 82 14.98 -3.86 -4.31
C VAL A 82 15.47 -4.50 -3.02
N GLY A 83 14.57 -5.07 -2.24
CA GLY A 83 14.86 -5.64 -0.92
C GLY A 83 14.65 -4.68 0.25
N ASP A 84 14.48 -3.37 -0.01
CA ASP A 84 14.11 -2.43 1.04
C ASP A 84 12.69 -2.69 1.52
N THR A 85 12.46 -2.39 2.78
CA THR A 85 11.15 -2.40 3.41
C THR A 85 10.80 -1.04 3.96
N VAL A 86 9.53 -0.66 3.91
CA VAL A 86 9.03 0.61 4.45
C VAL A 86 7.81 0.35 5.31
N TYR A 87 7.78 0.93 6.48
CA TYR A 87 6.62 1.03 7.34
C TYR A 87 6.03 2.43 7.25
N VAL A 88 4.74 2.52 6.99
CA VAL A 88 3.98 3.77 6.97
C VAL A 88 2.93 3.69 8.07
N ALA A 89 3.00 4.61 9.03
CA ALA A 89 2.05 4.66 10.13
C ALA A 89 0.64 5.07 9.66
N SER A 90 -0.38 4.74 10.46
CA SER A 90 -1.74 5.22 10.24
C SER A 90 -1.76 6.75 10.08
N ASP A 91 -2.47 7.24 9.09
CA ASP A 91 -2.62 8.66 8.74
C ASP A 91 -1.32 9.40 8.35
N GLU A 92 -0.23 8.71 8.13
CA GLU A 92 1.01 9.31 7.65
C GLU A 92 0.92 9.59 6.13
N PRO A 93 1.06 10.86 5.68
CA PRO A 93 1.09 11.18 4.25
C PRO A 93 2.26 10.53 3.54
N HIS A 94 1.99 9.93 2.39
CA HIS A 94 3.01 9.21 1.62
C HIS A 94 2.65 9.12 0.13
N GLN A 95 3.68 8.88 -0.67
CA GLN A 95 3.55 8.58 -2.10
C GLN A 95 4.66 7.62 -2.53
N ILE A 96 4.34 6.71 -3.43
CA ILE A 96 5.31 5.83 -4.10
C ILE A 96 5.40 6.22 -5.57
N LYS A 97 6.62 6.29 -6.09
CA LYS A 97 6.91 6.60 -7.50
C LYS A 97 7.78 5.51 -8.12
N ASN A 98 7.59 5.28 -9.40
CA ASN A 98 8.56 4.53 -10.20
C ASN A 98 9.46 5.55 -10.93
N VAL A 99 10.73 5.59 -10.55
CA VAL A 99 11.74 6.48 -11.14
C VAL A 99 12.67 5.75 -12.12
N GLY A 100 12.39 4.48 -12.39
CA GLY A 100 13.13 3.65 -13.32
C GLY A 100 12.53 3.59 -14.72
N LYS A 101 13.11 2.73 -15.56
CA LYS A 101 12.72 2.52 -16.95
C LYS A 101 11.82 1.30 -17.16
N ASP A 102 11.76 0.40 -16.17
CA ASP A 102 10.98 -0.82 -16.19
C ASP A 102 9.86 -0.78 -15.15
N VAL A 103 8.93 -1.72 -15.22
CA VAL A 103 7.85 -1.85 -14.23
C VAL A 103 8.45 -2.07 -12.84
N MET A 104 7.95 -1.32 -11.87
CA MET A 104 8.27 -1.50 -10.47
C MET A 104 7.20 -2.37 -9.81
N ARG A 105 7.62 -3.31 -8.95
CA ARG A 105 6.71 -4.16 -8.16
C ARG A 105 7.05 -4.10 -6.68
N MET A 106 6.00 -4.08 -5.87
CA MET A 106 6.11 -4.16 -4.42
C MET A 106 4.96 -4.98 -3.84
N ILE A 107 5.24 -5.67 -2.75
CA ILE A 107 4.21 -6.26 -1.90
C ILE A 107 3.76 -5.20 -0.90
N CYS A 108 2.45 -5.06 -0.75
CA CYS A 108 1.83 -4.18 0.22
C CYS A 108 0.94 -4.99 1.16
N MET A 109 1.23 -4.91 2.45
CA MET A 109 0.40 -5.46 3.52
C MET A 109 -0.36 -4.32 4.19
N ILE A 110 -1.66 -4.53 4.40
CA ILE A 110 -2.50 -3.64 5.20
C ILE A 110 -3.41 -4.43 6.13
N PRO A 111 -3.82 -3.88 7.28
CA PRO A 111 -4.87 -4.48 8.08
C PRO A 111 -6.23 -4.35 7.40
N ILE A 112 -7.12 -5.28 7.66
CA ILE A 112 -8.52 -5.18 7.27
C ILE A 112 -9.27 -4.54 8.44
N LEU A 113 -9.46 -3.23 8.36
CA LEU A 113 -10.15 -2.46 9.40
C LEU A 113 -11.68 -2.65 9.30
N ALA A 114 -12.39 -2.27 10.37
CA ALA A 114 -13.85 -2.31 10.39
C ALA A 114 -14.44 -1.51 9.22
N GLY A 115 -15.31 -2.15 8.44
CA GLY A 115 -15.89 -1.57 7.22
C GLY A 115 -14.98 -1.58 5.99
N GLY A 116 -13.73 -1.99 6.13
CA GLY A 116 -12.78 -2.15 5.02
C GLY A 116 -12.82 -3.55 4.41
N ASP A 117 -12.25 -3.67 3.23
CA ASP A 117 -12.18 -4.93 2.46
C ASP A 117 -10.74 -5.36 2.13
N GLY A 118 -9.77 -4.52 2.47
CA GLY A 118 -8.36 -4.73 2.13
C GLY A 118 -7.98 -4.30 0.71
N LYS A 119 -8.92 -3.72 -0.05
CA LYS A 119 -8.69 -3.19 -1.41
C LYS A 119 -8.63 -1.67 -1.42
N ASN A 120 -9.63 -1.05 -0.78
CA ASN A 120 -9.73 0.40 -0.65
C ASN A 120 -9.57 0.80 0.81
N PRO A 121 -9.17 2.06 1.08
CA PRO A 121 -9.17 2.58 2.44
C PRO A 121 -10.53 2.39 3.11
N ALA A 122 -10.52 1.98 4.37
CA ALA A 122 -11.73 1.87 5.16
C ALA A 122 -12.40 3.24 5.33
N PRO A 123 -13.73 3.30 5.34
CA PRO A 123 -14.44 4.55 5.60
C PRO A 123 -14.10 5.04 7.01
N ARG A 124 -13.91 6.37 7.14
CA ARG A 124 -13.82 6.98 8.47
C ARG A 124 -15.20 6.95 9.08
N SER A 125 -15.30 6.50 10.33
CA SER A 125 -16.54 6.65 11.10
C SER A 125 -16.74 8.12 11.48
N ASP A 126 -17.89 8.69 11.17
CA ASP A 126 -18.25 10.07 11.50
C ASP A 126 -18.60 10.25 13.01
N ASP A 127 -18.37 9.24 13.83
CA ASP A 127 -18.83 9.18 15.22
C ASP A 127 -17.92 9.89 16.23
N GLY A 128 -17.00 10.75 15.79
CA GLY A 128 -16.22 11.61 16.70
C GLY A 128 -15.42 10.86 17.78
N SER A 129 -15.43 9.55 17.77
CA SER A 129 -14.62 8.73 18.66
C SER A 129 -13.18 8.73 18.13
N GLY A 130 -12.39 9.68 18.62
CA GLY A 130 -10.96 9.73 18.37
C GLY A 130 -10.34 8.39 18.68
N VAL A 131 -9.86 7.71 17.65
CA VAL A 131 -8.98 6.55 17.83
C VAL A 131 -7.80 7.05 18.66
N THR A 132 -7.76 6.65 19.90
CA THR A 132 -6.60 6.90 20.77
C THR A 132 -5.39 6.33 20.02
N LYS A 133 -4.45 7.21 19.67
CA LYS A 133 -3.16 6.82 19.12
C LYS A 133 -2.59 5.72 20.00
N ALA A 134 -2.53 4.52 19.50
CA ALA A 134 -1.72 3.50 20.12
C ALA A 134 -0.29 4.04 20.11
N LYS A 135 0.22 4.41 21.30
CA LYS A 135 1.64 4.72 21.45
C LYS A 135 2.39 3.46 21.09
N SER A 136 3.01 3.45 19.92
CA SER A 136 3.94 2.39 19.56
C SER A 136 5.17 2.55 20.42
N SER A 137 5.17 1.87 21.55
CA SER A 137 6.42 1.50 22.21
C SER A 137 6.86 0.17 21.64
N CYS A 138 7.42 0.18 20.45
CA CYS A 138 8.19 -0.93 19.96
C CYS A 138 9.62 -0.71 20.44
N SER A 139 9.92 -1.19 21.64
CA SER A 139 11.29 -1.40 22.10
C SER A 139 11.66 -2.83 21.72
N CYS A 140 12.33 -3.00 20.61
CA CYS A 140 13.15 -4.18 20.36
C CYS A 140 14.55 -3.93 20.85
#